data_16279e7d25da60d8427c0608eb37fc8d
#
_entry.id   16279e7d25da60d8427c0608eb37fc8d
#
_cell.length_a   1.000
_cell.length_b   1.000
_cell.length_c   1.000
_cell.angle_alpha   90.00
_cell.angle_beta   90.00
_cell.angle_gamma   90.00
#
_symmetry.space_group_name_H-M   'P 1'
#
loop_
_entity.id
_entity.type
_entity.pdbx_description
1 polymer ?
#
loop_
_entity_poly.entity_id
_entity_poly.type
_entity_poly.pdbx_seq_one_letter_code
_entity_poly.pdbx_strand_id
1 'polypeptide(L)'
;MLKSHTGDSQEKIRSVDTNMKRAKLQKRGNFILRQEINSYTPSFNVRCGIITNLVFLIVAVGLGTPMIILANNTNEIRIEYTKCRKNNDDNTCKLSFTTKKLSEPLFLYYELNNFFMNHRKFVKSKIWAQLRGDDVSSKQTCDNAWTMEQMFGEESVYYTNEWGHTFNKTDIANPCGLIARAFFNDTYTLHNNDLDMNIPINETLISNSYLRKQFYKRNKNYKEKQWIDVENEHFINWMNVETFDNFRKLWGRITMDLPAGNYSITVNDNYNVDMYKAKKFIVITDANPLGQNNFLGWLLVAIGIYCSLVILVLWVIKLSNKEKIFQLNE
;
A
#
# COMPACT_ATOMS: atom_id res chain seq x y z
N MET A 1 60.92 -51.97 -58.30
CA MET A 1 60.44 -50.61 -58.23
C MET A 1 58.97 -50.64 -57.76
N LEU A 2 58.77 -50.70 -56.46
CA LEU A 2 57.41 -50.62 -55.83
C LEU A 2 57.59 -50.18 -54.38
N LYS A 3 57.88 -48.92 -54.18
CA LYS A 3 57.90 -48.25 -52.85
C LYS A 3 57.69 -46.75 -53.02
N SER A 4 56.49 -46.27 -53.32
CA SER A 4 56.18 -44.80 -53.14
C SER A 4 54.72 -44.45 -53.09
N HIS A 5 53.76 -45.39 -53.03
CA HIS A 5 52.36 -45.05 -53.04
C HIS A 5 51.63 -45.13 -51.64
N THR A 6 52.32 -45.63 -50.60
CA THR A 6 51.69 -45.79 -49.29
C THR A 6 51.91 -44.58 -48.36
N GLY A 7 52.94 -43.72 -48.66
CA GLY A 7 53.21 -42.52 -47.84
C GLY A 7 52.15 -41.40 -48.02
N ASP A 8 51.75 -41.18 -49.27
CA ASP A 8 50.88 -40.04 -49.62
C ASP A 8 49.44 -40.22 -49.12
N SER A 9 48.95 -41.47 -49.08
CA SER A 9 47.63 -41.78 -48.53
C SER A 9 47.52 -41.64 -47.00
N GLN A 10 48.61 -41.99 -46.29
CA GLN A 10 48.68 -41.87 -44.83
C GLN A 10 48.80 -40.40 -44.39
N GLU A 11 49.50 -39.57 -45.15
CA GLU A 11 49.68 -38.14 -44.86
C GLU A 11 48.38 -37.37 -45.12
N LYS A 12 47.61 -37.74 -46.18
CA LYS A 12 46.30 -37.17 -46.46
C LYS A 12 45.25 -37.54 -45.43
N ILE A 13 45.24 -38.76 -44.88
CA ILE A 13 44.36 -39.20 -43.81
C ILE A 13 44.70 -38.47 -42.52
N ARG A 14 45.99 -38.29 -42.18
CA ARG A 14 46.42 -37.52 -41.00
C ARG A 14 46.06 -36.02 -41.09
N SER A 15 46.15 -35.42 -42.27
CA SER A 15 45.77 -34.01 -42.48
C SER A 15 44.27 -33.80 -42.39
N VAL A 16 43.46 -34.74 -42.85
CA VAL A 16 41.96 -34.71 -42.72
C VAL A 16 41.55 -34.88 -41.25
N ASP A 17 42.22 -35.77 -40.50
CA ASP A 17 41.91 -36.01 -39.09
C ASP A 17 42.31 -34.83 -38.19
N THR A 18 43.48 -34.17 -38.48
CA THR A 18 43.90 -32.94 -37.81
C THR A 18 42.98 -31.76 -38.14
N ASN A 19 42.51 -31.65 -39.37
CA ASN A 19 41.55 -30.60 -39.75
C ASN A 19 40.16 -30.83 -39.13
N MET A 20 39.68 -32.08 -39.02
CA MET A 20 38.45 -32.39 -38.27
C MET A 20 38.57 -32.14 -36.77
N LYS A 21 39.76 -32.46 -36.17
CA LYS A 21 40.03 -32.13 -34.75
C LYS A 21 40.09 -30.62 -34.52
N ARG A 22 40.75 -29.87 -35.43
CA ARG A 22 40.75 -28.39 -35.39
C ARG A 22 39.37 -27.79 -35.56
N ALA A 23 38.55 -28.31 -36.47
CA ALA A 23 37.15 -27.86 -36.65
C ALA A 23 36.28 -28.18 -35.40
N LYS A 24 36.48 -29.35 -34.76
CA LYS A 24 35.82 -29.69 -33.48
C LYS A 24 36.29 -28.83 -32.29
N LEU A 25 37.58 -28.51 -32.24
CA LEU A 25 38.11 -27.59 -31.22
C LEU A 25 37.68 -26.15 -31.46
N GLN A 26 37.56 -25.71 -32.69
CA GLN A 26 37.03 -24.40 -33.05
C GLN A 26 35.51 -24.28 -32.79
N LYS A 27 34.76 -25.40 -32.86
CA LYS A 27 33.35 -25.46 -32.40
C LYS A 27 33.18 -25.40 -30.87
N ARG A 28 34.22 -25.74 -30.09
CA ARG A 28 34.24 -25.65 -28.63
C ARG A 28 34.58 -24.26 -28.07
N GLY A 29 35.04 -23.32 -28.92
CA GLY A 29 35.26 -21.92 -28.51
C GLY A 29 33.96 -21.21 -28.25
N ASN A 30 33.84 -20.52 -27.12
CA ASN A 30 32.78 -19.68 -26.57
C ASN A 30 31.55 -19.49 -27.48
N PHE A 31 30.54 -20.34 -27.33
CA PHE A 31 29.27 -20.26 -28.05
C PHE A 31 28.60 -18.89 -27.94
N ILE A 32 28.92 -18.13 -26.85
CA ILE A 32 28.46 -16.76 -26.60
C ILE A 32 29.11 -15.79 -27.61
N LEU A 33 30.42 -15.91 -27.91
CA LEU A 33 31.10 -15.06 -28.88
C LEU A 33 30.66 -15.31 -30.32
N ARG A 34 30.15 -16.52 -30.61
CA ARG A 34 29.60 -16.88 -31.93
C ARG A 34 28.13 -16.54 -32.09
N GLN A 35 27.49 -16.04 -31.00
CA GLN A 35 26.03 -15.80 -31.00
C GLN A 35 25.19 -17.06 -31.36
N GLU A 36 25.77 -18.25 -31.21
CA GLU A 36 25.09 -19.54 -31.38
C GLU A 36 24.35 -19.94 -30.09
N ILE A 37 23.59 -19.02 -29.52
CA ILE A 37 22.73 -19.30 -28.37
C ILE A 37 21.49 -19.97 -28.93
N ASN A 38 21.21 -21.19 -28.47
CA ASN A 38 19.93 -21.84 -28.76
C ASN A 38 18.81 -20.96 -28.22
N SER A 39 18.26 -20.10 -29.08
CA SER A 39 17.08 -19.34 -28.71
C SER A 39 15.88 -20.30 -28.68
N TYR A 40 15.21 -20.32 -27.54
CA TYR A 40 13.89 -20.95 -27.45
C TYR A 40 12.90 -20.12 -28.31
N THR A 41 12.61 -20.59 -29.49
CA THR A 41 11.53 -20.03 -30.34
C THR A 41 10.27 -20.80 -30.02
N PRO A 42 9.34 -20.24 -29.21
CA PRO A 42 8.08 -20.90 -28.96
C PRO A 42 7.28 -21.00 -30.28
N SER A 43 7.11 -22.19 -30.78
CA SER A 43 6.16 -22.42 -31.87
C SER A 43 4.74 -22.31 -31.29
N PHE A 44 3.98 -21.29 -31.71
CA PHE A 44 2.60 -21.12 -31.28
C PHE A 44 1.72 -22.23 -31.92
N ASN A 45 1.57 -23.32 -31.18
CA ASN A 45 0.61 -24.33 -31.52
C ASN A 45 -0.78 -23.90 -31.02
N VAL A 46 -1.80 -23.96 -31.85
CA VAL A 46 -3.21 -23.63 -31.51
C VAL A 46 -3.68 -24.36 -30.26
N ARG A 47 -3.24 -25.62 -30.04
CA ARG A 47 -3.56 -26.36 -28.81
C ARG A 47 -2.93 -25.70 -27.56
N CYS A 48 -1.67 -25.29 -27.66
CA CYS A 48 -0.98 -24.59 -26.55
C CYS A 48 -1.68 -23.26 -26.24
N GLY A 49 -2.05 -22.48 -27.28
CA GLY A 49 -2.79 -21.24 -27.12
C GLY A 49 -4.14 -21.43 -26.41
N ILE A 50 -4.89 -22.48 -26.75
CA ILE A 50 -6.17 -22.79 -26.07
C ILE A 50 -5.93 -23.16 -24.61
N ILE A 51 -4.96 -24.04 -24.33
CA ILE A 51 -4.66 -24.47 -22.95
C ILE A 51 -4.21 -23.29 -22.10
N THR A 52 -3.31 -22.46 -22.61
CA THR A 52 -2.82 -21.27 -21.87
C THR A 52 -3.95 -20.31 -21.54
N ASN A 53 -4.80 -19.96 -22.52
CA ASN A 53 -5.95 -19.08 -22.28
C ASN A 53 -6.99 -19.73 -21.36
N LEU A 54 -7.16 -21.06 -21.39
CA LEU A 54 -8.04 -21.76 -20.46
C LEU A 54 -7.54 -21.66 -19.00
N VAL A 55 -6.24 -21.81 -18.79
CA VAL A 55 -5.64 -21.62 -17.45
C VAL A 55 -5.85 -20.19 -16.95
N PHE A 56 -5.58 -19.18 -17.81
CA PHE A 56 -5.82 -17.78 -17.44
C PHE A 56 -7.30 -17.50 -17.16
N LEU A 57 -8.23 -18.07 -17.94
CA LEU A 57 -9.67 -17.94 -17.71
C LEU A 57 -10.06 -18.49 -16.32
N ILE A 58 -9.61 -19.70 -15.98
CA ILE A 58 -9.94 -20.35 -14.70
C ILE A 58 -9.39 -19.50 -13.55
N VAL A 59 -8.13 -19.05 -13.63
CA VAL A 59 -7.51 -18.23 -12.60
C VAL A 59 -8.21 -16.87 -12.48
N ALA A 60 -8.47 -16.20 -13.59
CA ALA A 60 -9.09 -14.87 -13.61
C ALA A 60 -10.52 -14.90 -13.03
N VAL A 61 -11.36 -15.84 -13.45
CA VAL A 61 -12.73 -15.99 -12.94
C VAL A 61 -12.72 -16.51 -11.50
N GLY A 62 -11.85 -17.49 -11.20
CA GLY A 62 -11.74 -18.09 -9.86
C GLY A 62 -11.26 -17.12 -8.78
N LEU A 63 -10.47 -16.10 -9.13
CA LEU A 63 -10.06 -15.04 -8.22
C LEU A 63 -11.00 -13.83 -8.27
N GLY A 64 -11.45 -13.45 -9.46
CA GLY A 64 -12.26 -12.24 -9.66
C GLY A 64 -13.64 -12.33 -9.01
N THR A 65 -14.34 -13.46 -9.10
CA THR A 65 -15.68 -13.61 -8.52
C THR A 65 -15.69 -13.53 -6.99
N PRO A 66 -14.83 -14.23 -6.23
CA PRO A 66 -14.77 -14.06 -4.78
C PRO A 66 -14.42 -12.62 -4.35
N MET A 67 -13.52 -11.94 -5.09
CA MET A 67 -13.18 -10.55 -4.80
C MET A 67 -14.38 -9.62 -4.93
N ILE A 68 -15.21 -9.77 -5.97
CA ILE A 68 -16.43 -8.98 -6.14
C ILE A 68 -17.43 -9.27 -5.00
N ILE A 69 -17.61 -10.54 -4.66
CA ILE A 69 -18.53 -10.95 -3.58
C ILE A 69 -18.09 -10.36 -2.25
N LEU A 70 -16.80 -10.46 -1.90
CA LEU A 70 -16.25 -9.91 -0.67
C LEU A 70 -16.39 -8.39 -0.63
N ALA A 71 -16.07 -7.69 -1.72
CA ALA A 71 -16.18 -6.25 -1.77
C ALA A 71 -17.64 -5.76 -1.65
N ASN A 72 -18.61 -6.46 -2.26
CA ASN A 72 -20.02 -6.12 -2.18
C ASN A 72 -20.63 -6.42 -0.79
N ASN A 73 -20.07 -7.37 -0.06
CA ASN A 73 -20.53 -7.70 1.29
C ASN A 73 -19.93 -6.80 2.38
N THR A 74 -18.95 -5.96 2.03
CA THR A 74 -18.35 -5.01 2.98
C THR A 74 -19.33 -3.87 3.26
N ASN A 75 -19.65 -3.66 4.53
CA ASN A 75 -20.45 -2.54 4.97
C ASN A 75 -19.53 -1.40 5.41
N GLU A 76 -19.80 -0.21 4.91
CA GLU A 76 -19.05 1.00 5.25
C GLU A 76 -20.01 2.13 5.56
N ILE A 77 -19.78 2.78 6.69
CA ILE A 77 -20.47 3.98 7.11
C ILE A 77 -19.48 5.12 7.03
N ARG A 78 -19.77 6.14 6.21
CA ARG A 78 -18.91 7.30 6.01
C ARG A 78 -19.67 8.57 6.33
N ILE A 79 -19.18 9.34 7.30
CA ILE A 79 -19.85 10.54 7.84
C ILE A 79 -18.91 11.73 7.74
N GLU A 80 -19.35 12.82 7.07
CA GLU A 80 -18.59 14.06 6.99
C GLU A 80 -18.82 14.90 8.25
N TYR A 81 -17.71 15.43 8.85
CA TYR A 81 -17.78 16.31 10.01
C TYR A 81 -16.91 17.57 9.86
N THR A 82 -16.52 17.93 8.66
CA THR A 82 -15.66 19.10 8.36
C THR A 82 -16.14 20.40 8.98
N LYS A 83 -17.47 20.57 9.17
CA LYS A 83 -18.06 21.79 9.70
C LYS A 83 -18.38 21.72 11.21
N CYS A 84 -17.93 20.68 11.89
CA CYS A 84 -18.20 20.45 13.30
C CYS A 84 -17.80 21.66 14.16
N ARG A 85 -16.55 22.07 14.04
CA ARG A 85 -15.94 23.21 14.78
C ARG A 85 -16.63 24.56 14.54
N LYS A 86 -17.17 24.76 13.33
CA LYS A 86 -17.82 26.04 12.96
C LYS A 86 -19.21 26.20 13.55
N ASN A 87 -19.83 25.10 13.93
CA ASN A 87 -21.22 25.07 14.38
C ASN A 87 -21.36 25.09 15.91
N ASN A 88 -20.29 24.80 16.64
CA ASN A 88 -20.30 24.67 18.10
C ASN A 88 -19.11 25.37 18.75
N ASP A 89 -19.36 26.16 19.78
CA ASP A 89 -18.33 26.92 20.53
C ASP A 89 -17.35 26.00 21.26
N ASP A 90 -17.76 24.78 21.61
CA ASP A 90 -16.96 23.81 22.36
C ASP A 90 -16.09 22.88 21.49
N ASN A 91 -16.00 23.11 20.16
CA ASN A 91 -15.34 22.21 19.22
C ASN A 91 -15.84 20.76 19.25
N THR A 92 -16.97 20.47 19.89
CA THR A 92 -17.55 19.13 19.97
C THR A 92 -18.82 19.04 19.14
N CYS A 93 -19.03 17.95 18.45
CA CYS A 93 -20.30 17.68 17.79
C CYS A 93 -20.73 16.23 17.94
N LYS A 94 -22.03 16.02 17.97
CA LYS A 94 -22.66 14.71 18.02
C LYS A 94 -23.30 14.42 16.66
N LEU A 95 -22.85 13.36 16.00
CA LEU A 95 -23.33 12.93 14.69
C LEU A 95 -24.13 11.64 14.86
N SER A 96 -25.40 11.65 14.49
CA SER A 96 -26.26 10.47 14.58
C SER A 96 -26.31 9.75 13.24
N PHE A 97 -26.29 8.42 13.28
CA PHE A 97 -26.42 7.58 12.10
C PHE A 97 -27.14 6.26 12.45
N THR A 98 -27.69 5.63 11.43
CA THR A 98 -28.34 4.32 11.57
C THR A 98 -27.53 3.30 10.77
N THR A 99 -27.33 2.12 11.34
CA THR A 99 -26.62 1.05 10.66
C THR A 99 -27.39 -0.26 10.66
N LYS A 100 -27.09 -1.08 9.64
CA LYS A 100 -27.41 -2.51 9.66
C LYS A 100 -26.46 -3.21 10.62
N LYS A 101 -26.72 -4.49 10.92
CA LYS A 101 -25.79 -5.29 11.72
C LYS A 101 -24.40 -5.29 11.07
N LEU A 102 -23.40 -4.88 11.85
CA LEU A 102 -21.97 -4.99 11.51
C LEU A 102 -21.33 -6.01 12.43
N SER A 103 -20.56 -6.92 11.85
CA SER A 103 -19.89 -7.98 12.61
C SER A 103 -18.42 -7.66 12.87
N GLU A 104 -17.92 -8.01 14.04
CA GLU A 104 -16.52 -7.86 14.39
C GLU A 104 -15.58 -8.68 13.46
N PRO A 105 -14.33 -8.22 13.25
CA PRO A 105 -13.72 -7.01 13.78
C PRO A 105 -14.09 -5.77 12.94
N LEU A 106 -14.42 -4.69 13.65
CA LEU A 106 -14.76 -3.40 13.02
C LEU A 106 -13.61 -2.42 13.19
N PHE A 107 -13.41 -1.60 12.17
CA PHE A 107 -12.36 -0.59 12.14
C PHE A 107 -12.95 0.80 12.03
N LEU A 108 -12.45 1.69 12.88
CA LEU A 108 -12.73 3.11 12.83
C LEU A 108 -11.54 3.82 12.19
N TYR A 109 -11.78 4.50 11.08
CA TYR A 109 -10.79 5.34 10.40
C TYR A 109 -11.22 6.80 10.44
N TYR A 110 -10.26 7.70 10.48
CA TYR A 110 -10.47 9.04 9.97
C TYR A 110 -9.98 9.12 8.52
N GLU A 111 -10.69 9.91 7.71
CA GLU A 111 -10.36 10.14 6.31
C GLU A 111 -10.19 11.63 6.09
N LEU A 112 -9.09 12.00 5.44
CA LEU A 112 -8.84 13.35 4.98
C LEU A 112 -8.89 13.38 3.46
N ASN A 113 -9.70 14.30 2.90
CA ASN A 113 -9.78 14.53 1.48
C ASN A 113 -9.22 15.90 1.13
N ASN A 114 -8.49 15.98 0.02
CA ASN A 114 -7.76 17.18 -0.41
C ASN A 114 -6.67 17.61 0.58
N PHE A 115 -5.97 16.65 1.21
CA PHE A 115 -4.86 16.89 2.10
C PHE A 115 -3.58 16.23 1.55
N PHE A 116 -2.63 17.04 1.12
CA PHE A 116 -1.44 16.58 0.38
C PHE A 116 -0.26 16.25 1.31
N MET A 117 -0.23 15.05 1.90
CA MET A 117 0.90 14.58 2.70
C MET A 117 2.17 14.33 1.86
N ASN A 118 2.03 14.06 0.56
CA ASN A 118 3.12 13.72 -0.35
C ASN A 118 3.96 14.93 -0.82
N HIS A 119 3.64 16.14 -0.37
CA HIS A 119 4.42 17.32 -0.72
C HIS A 119 5.87 17.18 -0.24
N ARG A 120 6.85 17.37 -1.13
CA ARG A 120 8.28 17.11 -0.88
C ARG A 120 8.83 17.73 0.41
N LYS A 121 8.46 18.99 0.72
CA LYS A 121 8.91 19.67 1.95
C LYS A 121 8.32 19.01 3.19
N PHE A 122 7.06 18.58 3.12
CA PHE A 122 6.36 17.92 4.21
C PHE A 122 6.99 16.54 4.50
N VAL A 123 7.13 15.69 3.49
CA VAL A 123 7.69 14.33 3.61
C VAL A 123 9.11 14.33 4.19
N LYS A 124 9.94 15.31 3.78
CA LYS A 124 11.33 15.43 4.24
C LYS A 124 11.48 16.08 5.60
N SER A 125 10.46 16.78 6.08
CA SER A 125 10.51 17.59 7.31
C SER A 125 10.35 16.72 8.55
N LYS A 126 11.32 15.85 8.82
CA LYS A 126 11.45 15.03 10.02
C LYS A 126 12.89 14.57 10.21
N ILE A 127 13.30 14.35 11.44
CA ILE A 127 14.62 13.82 11.80
C ILE A 127 14.44 12.46 12.44
N TRP A 128 14.88 11.41 11.74
CA TRP A 128 14.75 10.04 12.22
C TRP A 128 15.52 9.75 13.51
N ALA A 129 16.63 10.46 13.76
CA ALA A 129 17.40 10.33 14.99
C ALA A 129 16.55 10.75 16.20
N GLN A 130 15.85 11.91 16.13
CA GLN A 130 14.92 12.34 17.19
C GLN A 130 13.80 11.32 17.42
N LEU A 131 13.21 10.78 16.35
CA LEU A 131 12.16 9.76 16.47
C LEU A 131 12.66 8.47 17.10
N ARG A 132 13.96 8.14 16.98
CA ARG A 132 14.59 6.99 17.65
C ARG A 132 15.08 7.30 19.08
N GLY A 133 14.85 8.52 19.56
CA GLY A 133 15.23 8.93 20.91
C GLY A 133 16.64 9.51 21.04
N ASP A 134 17.31 9.79 19.93
CA ASP A 134 18.64 10.42 19.94
C ASP A 134 18.53 11.93 20.11
N ASP A 135 19.53 12.54 20.77
CA ASP A 135 19.66 13.99 20.84
C ASP A 135 20.26 14.55 19.54
N VAL A 136 19.65 15.58 18.98
CA VAL A 136 20.08 16.21 17.74
C VAL A 136 20.22 17.72 17.94
N SER A 137 21.37 18.26 17.56
CA SER A 137 21.72 19.68 17.69
C SER A 137 21.63 20.47 16.39
N SER A 138 21.39 19.81 15.24
CA SER A 138 21.36 20.46 13.93
C SER A 138 19.98 20.42 13.28
N LYS A 139 19.58 21.52 12.64
CA LYS A 139 18.26 21.68 12.00
C LYS A 139 17.98 20.65 10.90
N GLN A 140 19.00 20.21 10.16
CA GLN A 140 18.89 19.28 9.04
C GLN A 140 17.67 19.58 8.13
N THR A 141 16.62 18.77 8.24
CA THR A 141 15.42 18.84 7.38
C THR A 141 14.25 19.58 8.05
N CYS A 142 14.45 20.13 9.26
CA CYS A 142 13.39 20.80 10.03
C CYS A 142 13.44 22.34 9.96
N ASP A 143 13.98 22.95 8.92
CA ASP A 143 14.25 24.40 8.83
C ASP A 143 13.08 25.31 9.21
N ASN A 144 11.85 24.94 8.89
CA ASN A 144 10.65 25.73 9.14
C ASN A 144 9.82 25.25 10.35
N ALA A 145 10.31 24.29 11.10
CA ALA A 145 9.64 23.70 12.25
C ALA A 145 10.67 23.12 13.23
N TRP A 146 11.69 23.92 13.57
CA TRP A 146 12.82 23.55 14.41
C TRP A 146 12.62 23.94 15.87
N THR A 147 12.10 25.14 16.14
CA THR A 147 11.83 25.64 17.49
C THR A 147 10.36 25.49 17.85
N MET A 148 10.04 25.55 19.16
CA MET A 148 8.66 25.49 19.64
C MET A 148 7.81 26.61 19.06
N GLU A 149 8.35 27.82 18.91
CA GLU A 149 7.68 28.94 18.25
C GLU A 149 7.33 28.64 16.78
N GLN A 150 8.28 28.08 16.02
CA GLN A 150 8.05 27.68 14.64
C GLN A 150 7.03 26.53 14.51
N MET A 151 6.95 25.66 15.53
CA MET A 151 5.98 24.56 15.56
C MET A 151 4.57 25.04 15.88
N PHE A 152 4.38 25.92 16.85
CA PHE A 152 3.07 26.23 17.42
C PHE A 152 2.64 27.68 17.22
N GLY A 153 3.53 28.56 16.75
CA GLY A 153 3.27 29.99 16.50
C GLY A 153 3.61 30.86 17.69
N GLU A 154 3.58 32.20 17.45
CA GLU A 154 3.97 33.22 18.43
C GLU A 154 2.98 33.37 19.61
N GLU A 155 1.72 33.02 19.39
CA GLU A 155 0.66 33.17 20.40
C GLU A 155 0.82 32.21 21.57
N SER A 156 1.44 31.05 21.38
CA SER A 156 1.73 30.11 22.46
C SER A 156 3.03 30.55 23.15
N VAL A 157 2.90 31.30 24.21
CA VAL A 157 4.04 31.76 25.02
C VAL A 157 4.79 30.59 25.65
N TYR A 158 4.02 29.57 26.05
CA TYR A 158 4.54 28.32 26.61
C TYR A 158 3.71 27.16 26.10
N TYR A 159 4.38 26.09 25.71
CA TYR A 159 3.73 24.83 25.39
C TYR A 159 4.01 23.83 26.51
N THR A 160 2.97 23.26 27.09
CA THR A 160 3.08 22.25 28.15
C THR A 160 2.76 20.89 27.57
N ASN A 161 3.66 19.92 27.70
CA ASN A 161 3.44 18.56 27.25
C ASN A 161 2.55 17.76 28.21
N GLU A 162 2.20 16.53 27.83
CA GLU A 162 1.35 15.63 28.63
C GLU A 162 1.97 15.24 30.00
N TRP A 163 3.28 15.43 30.19
CA TRP A 163 4.01 15.17 31.45
C TRP A 163 4.16 16.39 32.32
N GLY A 164 3.58 17.54 31.96
CA GLY A 164 3.59 18.77 32.72
C GLY A 164 4.84 19.63 32.53
N HIS A 165 5.73 19.31 31.62
CA HIS A 165 6.88 20.16 31.29
C HIS A 165 6.49 21.29 30.35
N THR A 166 6.91 22.51 30.62
CA THR A 166 6.63 23.70 29.83
C THR A 166 7.89 24.13 29.08
N PHE A 167 7.77 24.25 27.75
CA PHE A 167 8.85 24.65 26.85
C PHE A 167 8.84 26.16 26.62
N ASN A 168 10.04 26.70 26.38
CA ASN A 168 10.19 28.08 25.91
C ASN A 168 10.09 28.15 24.40
N LYS A 169 9.81 29.35 23.87
CA LYS A 169 9.70 29.60 22.43
C LYS A 169 10.94 29.16 21.64
N THR A 170 12.12 29.39 22.24
CA THR A 170 13.43 29.10 21.61
C THR A 170 13.88 27.66 21.74
N ASP A 171 13.21 26.87 22.57
CA ASP A 171 13.57 25.46 22.74
C ASP A 171 13.43 24.67 21.45
N ILE A 172 14.33 23.71 21.27
CA ILE A 172 14.31 22.85 20.11
C ILE A 172 13.12 21.89 20.21
N ALA A 173 12.27 21.88 19.20
CA ALA A 173 11.17 20.94 19.13
C ALA A 173 11.68 19.50 18.93
N ASN A 174 11.23 18.59 19.76
CA ASN A 174 11.55 17.17 19.64
C ASN A 174 10.27 16.35 19.83
N PRO A 175 9.76 15.67 18.77
CA PRO A 175 10.25 15.68 17.39
C PRO A 175 9.98 17.03 16.68
N CYS A 176 10.90 17.43 15.80
CA CYS A 176 10.72 18.60 14.94
C CYS A 176 10.08 18.24 13.59
N GLY A 177 9.63 19.24 12.87
CA GLY A 177 9.26 19.14 11.48
C GLY A 177 7.77 19.37 11.18
N LEU A 178 7.50 19.74 9.92
CA LEU A 178 6.14 20.08 9.46
C LEU A 178 5.15 18.92 9.61
N ILE A 179 5.62 17.70 9.42
CA ILE A 179 4.77 16.51 9.55
C ILE A 179 4.36 16.26 11.00
N ALA A 180 5.29 16.47 11.96
CA ALA A 180 4.99 16.38 13.38
C ALA A 180 4.09 17.53 13.84
N ARG A 181 4.35 18.77 13.36
CA ARG A 181 3.50 19.93 13.61
C ARG A 181 2.05 19.74 13.21
N ALA A 182 1.84 19.06 12.08
CA ALA A 182 0.51 18.80 11.51
C ALA A 182 -0.12 17.52 12.07
N PHE A 183 0.27 17.08 13.26
CA PHE A 183 -0.30 15.88 13.87
C PHE A 183 -1.81 16.01 14.06
N PHE A 184 -2.53 15.00 13.57
CA PHE A 184 -3.98 14.91 13.64
C PHE A 184 -4.40 14.49 15.06
N ASN A 185 -5.19 15.33 15.74
CA ASN A 185 -5.53 15.19 17.15
C ASN A 185 -7.04 15.21 17.46
N ASP A 186 -7.90 14.94 16.49
CA ASP A 186 -9.33 14.73 16.76
C ASP A 186 -9.54 13.43 17.52
N THR A 187 -10.53 13.41 18.42
CA THR A 187 -10.90 12.23 19.20
C THR A 187 -12.37 11.87 19.02
N TYR A 188 -12.68 10.59 19.18
CA TYR A 188 -14.00 10.05 18.91
C TYR A 188 -14.50 9.19 20.05
N THR A 189 -15.80 9.30 20.37
CA THR A 189 -16.51 8.39 21.26
C THR A 189 -17.77 7.89 20.58
N LEU A 190 -18.01 6.58 20.60
CA LEU A 190 -19.14 5.93 19.95
C LEU A 190 -20.17 5.52 21.02
N HIS A 191 -21.43 5.84 20.77
CA HIS A 191 -22.52 5.55 21.66
C HIS A 191 -23.68 4.87 20.92
N ASN A 192 -24.23 3.82 21.52
CA ASN A 192 -25.45 3.19 21.04
C ASN A 192 -26.64 3.88 21.69
N ASN A 193 -27.48 4.55 20.90
CA ASN A 193 -28.60 5.32 21.40
C ASN A 193 -29.78 4.44 21.82
N ASP A 194 -29.92 3.24 21.24
CA ASP A 194 -31.03 2.32 21.54
C ASP A 194 -30.80 1.56 22.84
N LEU A 195 -29.53 1.26 23.17
CA LEU A 195 -29.12 0.56 24.39
C LEU A 195 -28.56 1.48 25.47
N ASP A 196 -28.45 2.79 25.19
CA ASP A 196 -27.88 3.82 26.06
C ASP A 196 -26.51 3.42 26.64
N MET A 197 -25.59 2.91 25.77
CA MET A 197 -24.29 2.45 26.19
C MET A 197 -23.15 2.99 25.33
N ASN A 198 -22.03 3.30 25.97
CA ASN A 198 -20.82 3.65 25.26
C ASN A 198 -20.15 2.38 24.71
N ILE A 199 -19.71 2.46 23.45
CA ILE A 199 -19.01 1.37 22.77
C ILE A 199 -17.51 1.62 22.91
N PRO A 200 -16.76 0.69 23.52
CA PRO A 200 -15.32 0.85 23.70
C PRO A 200 -14.60 0.75 22.35
N ILE A 201 -13.74 1.72 22.08
CA ILE A 201 -12.87 1.72 20.94
C ILE A 201 -11.45 1.42 21.43
N ASN A 202 -10.85 0.37 20.91
CA ASN A 202 -9.47 -0.01 21.25
C ASN A 202 -8.50 0.72 20.31
N GLU A 203 -7.69 1.60 20.91
CA GLU A 203 -6.70 2.43 20.20
C GLU A 203 -5.30 1.81 20.19
N THR A 204 -5.16 0.56 20.64
CA THR A 204 -3.89 -0.16 20.66
C THR A 204 -3.70 -1.01 19.40
N LEU A 205 -2.45 -1.26 19.03
CA LEU A 205 -2.06 -2.05 17.85
C LEU A 205 -2.63 -1.48 16.52
N ILE A 206 -2.82 -0.17 16.47
CA ILE A 206 -3.26 0.54 15.25
C ILE A 206 -2.10 0.90 14.34
N SER A 207 -0.88 1.00 14.86
CA SER A 207 0.33 1.33 14.11
C SER A 207 1.05 0.09 13.62
N ASN A 208 1.88 0.26 12.58
CA ASN A 208 2.74 -0.81 12.08
C ASN A 208 3.76 -1.22 13.16
N SER A 209 3.73 -2.49 13.56
CA SER A 209 4.59 -3.03 14.63
C SER A 209 6.09 -2.94 14.33
N TYR A 210 6.48 -3.05 13.05
CA TYR A 210 7.87 -2.90 12.63
C TYR A 210 8.34 -1.47 12.79
N LEU A 211 7.56 -0.49 12.31
CA LEU A 211 7.88 0.93 12.44
C LEU A 211 8.01 1.31 13.91
N ARG A 212 7.03 0.95 14.74
CA ARG A 212 7.02 1.21 16.18
C ARG A 212 8.29 0.69 16.86
N LYS A 213 8.67 -0.55 16.62
CA LYS A 213 9.83 -1.17 17.27
C LYS A 213 11.18 -0.62 16.79
N GLN A 214 11.29 -0.24 15.54
CA GLN A 214 12.58 0.12 14.93
C GLN A 214 12.87 1.62 14.91
N PHE A 215 11.83 2.44 14.74
CA PHE A 215 12.00 3.85 14.39
C PHE A 215 11.40 4.82 15.40
N TYR A 216 10.61 4.35 16.36
CA TYR A 216 9.97 5.23 17.35
C TYR A 216 10.31 4.77 18.74
N LYS A 217 11.14 5.57 19.42
CA LYS A 217 11.61 5.32 20.80
C LYS A 217 11.70 6.62 21.56
N ARG A 218 11.23 6.61 22.79
CA ARG A 218 11.38 7.76 23.69
C ARG A 218 12.85 8.08 23.93
N ASN A 219 13.18 9.38 24.01
CA ASN A 219 14.46 9.84 24.51
C ASN A 219 14.64 9.47 25.99
N LYS A 220 15.89 9.38 26.47
CA LYS A 220 16.17 9.11 27.89
C LYS A 220 15.48 10.12 28.83
N ASN A 221 15.46 11.40 28.42
CA ASN A 221 14.81 12.49 29.12
C ASN A 221 13.54 12.97 28.40
N TYR A 222 12.74 12.05 27.91
CA TYR A 222 11.58 12.34 27.06
C TYR A 222 10.59 13.31 27.70
N LYS A 223 10.36 13.25 29.01
CA LYS A 223 9.43 14.11 29.73
C LYS A 223 9.80 15.61 29.66
N GLU A 224 11.11 15.91 29.57
CA GLU A 224 11.63 17.27 29.53
C GLU A 224 11.99 17.74 28.12
N LYS A 225 12.18 16.79 27.17
CA LYS A 225 12.68 17.09 25.82
C LYS A 225 11.65 16.90 24.71
N GLN A 226 10.70 15.97 24.90
CA GLN A 226 9.72 15.67 23.86
C GLN A 226 8.39 16.36 24.16
N TRP A 227 7.86 17.08 23.19
CA TRP A 227 6.58 17.75 23.31
C TRP A 227 5.39 16.81 23.11
N ILE A 228 5.62 15.65 22.50
CA ILE A 228 4.64 14.58 22.29
C ILE A 228 5.31 13.22 22.48
N ASP A 229 4.55 12.25 22.90
CA ASP A 229 5.01 10.86 22.98
C ASP A 229 5.21 10.28 21.57
N VAL A 230 6.46 10.07 21.19
CA VAL A 230 6.80 9.47 19.89
C VAL A 230 6.39 8.00 19.79
N GLU A 231 6.16 7.32 20.93
CA GLU A 231 5.65 5.94 20.96
C GLU A 231 4.13 5.87 20.89
N ASN A 232 3.42 7.00 20.91
CA ASN A 232 1.99 7.06 20.71
C ASN A 232 1.63 6.50 19.32
N GLU A 233 0.74 5.52 19.27
CA GLU A 233 0.42 4.80 18.03
C GLU A 233 -0.32 5.70 17.02
N HIS A 234 -1.13 6.66 17.45
CA HIS A 234 -1.73 7.66 16.57
C HIS A 234 -0.66 8.54 15.92
N PHE A 235 0.34 8.96 16.70
CA PHE A 235 1.46 9.73 16.17
C PHE A 235 2.27 8.92 15.15
N ILE A 236 2.61 7.66 15.47
CA ILE A 236 3.33 6.77 14.54
C ILE A 236 2.53 6.58 13.24
N ASN A 237 1.22 6.36 13.36
CA ASN A 237 0.35 6.18 12.21
C ASN A 237 0.26 7.45 11.35
N TRP A 238 0.22 8.62 11.99
CA TRP A 238 0.27 9.91 11.29
C TRP A 238 1.58 10.13 10.54
N MET A 239 2.73 9.84 11.17
CA MET A 239 4.07 10.02 10.58
C MET A 239 4.34 9.13 9.37
N ASN A 240 3.52 8.10 9.14
CA ASN A 240 3.52 7.30 7.93
C ASN A 240 2.79 8.06 6.81
N VAL A 241 3.55 8.58 5.83
CA VAL A 241 3.04 9.46 4.78
C VAL A 241 2.20 8.69 3.77
N GLU A 242 1.07 9.28 3.39
CA GLU A 242 0.21 8.75 2.33
C GLU A 242 0.55 9.38 0.97
N THR A 243 0.35 8.61 -0.10
CA THR A 243 0.72 9.01 -1.47
C THR A 243 -0.35 9.88 -2.12
N PHE A 244 -1.61 9.65 -1.81
CA PHE A 244 -2.75 10.35 -2.39
C PHE A 244 -3.25 11.47 -1.48
N ASP A 245 -3.95 12.43 -2.05
CA ASP A 245 -4.60 13.54 -1.35
C ASP A 245 -5.85 13.13 -0.58
N ASN A 246 -6.42 11.98 -0.92
CA ASN A 246 -7.52 11.33 -0.22
C ASN A 246 -6.99 10.05 0.43
N PHE A 247 -6.98 10.03 1.75
CA PHE A 247 -6.46 8.89 2.48
C PHE A 247 -7.19 8.64 3.80
N ARG A 248 -7.06 7.41 4.29
CA ARG A 248 -7.63 6.94 5.55
C ARG A 248 -6.53 6.48 6.48
N LYS A 249 -6.68 6.78 7.75
CA LYS A 249 -5.80 6.25 8.79
C LYS A 249 -6.61 5.58 9.88
N LEU A 250 -6.15 4.43 10.30
CA LEU A 250 -6.80 3.68 11.38
C LEU A 250 -6.69 4.47 12.68
N TRP A 251 -7.85 4.78 13.27
CA TRP A 251 -7.93 5.46 14.55
C TRP A 251 -8.14 4.47 15.70
N GLY A 252 -8.97 3.44 15.48
CA GLY A 252 -9.21 2.44 16.50
C GLY A 252 -9.94 1.22 15.97
N ARG A 253 -10.15 0.24 16.84
CA ARG A 253 -10.85 -1.01 16.55
C ARG A 253 -12.00 -1.18 17.52
N ILE A 254 -13.13 -1.63 17.01
CA ILE A 254 -14.28 -2.01 17.81
C ILE A 254 -14.30 -3.54 17.83
N THR A 255 -14.21 -4.11 19.04
CA THR A 255 -14.08 -5.56 19.27
C THR A 255 -15.39 -6.19 19.74
N MET A 256 -16.49 -5.70 19.17
CA MET A 256 -17.83 -6.23 19.43
C MET A 256 -18.72 -6.01 18.19
N ASP A 257 -19.71 -6.87 18.03
CA ASP A 257 -20.74 -6.70 17.01
C ASP A 257 -21.55 -5.42 17.28
N LEU A 258 -21.86 -4.67 16.24
CA LEU A 258 -22.85 -3.58 16.29
C LEU A 258 -24.17 -4.10 15.73
N PRO A 259 -25.21 -4.32 16.55
CA PRO A 259 -26.54 -4.68 16.07
C PRO A 259 -27.12 -3.57 15.19
N ALA A 260 -28.10 -3.91 14.36
CA ALA A 260 -28.84 -2.90 13.61
C ALA A 260 -29.53 -1.93 14.59
N GLY A 261 -29.36 -0.62 14.38
CA GLY A 261 -29.91 0.37 15.30
C GLY A 261 -29.38 1.77 15.07
N ASN A 262 -29.67 2.65 16.03
CA ASN A 262 -29.33 4.06 16.02
C ASN A 262 -28.09 4.31 16.89
N TYR A 263 -27.10 4.96 16.32
CA TYR A 263 -25.83 5.25 16.96
C TYR A 263 -25.52 6.74 16.88
N SER A 264 -24.69 7.20 17.79
CA SER A 264 -24.13 8.54 17.71
C SER A 264 -22.63 8.49 17.97
N ILE A 265 -21.89 9.25 17.20
CA ILE A 265 -20.47 9.49 17.41
C ILE A 265 -20.25 10.92 17.84
N THR A 266 -19.62 11.09 19.00
CA THR A 266 -19.21 12.41 19.48
C THR A 266 -17.79 12.64 19.04
N VAL A 267 -17.56 13.77 18.38
CA VAL A 267 -16.27 14.19 17.83
C VAL A 267 -15.77 15.40 18.61
N ASN A 268 -14.56 15.33 19.12
CA ASN A 268 -13.82 16.51 19.56
C ASN A 268 -12.96 16.98 18.38
N ASP A 269 -13.39 18.03 17.71
CA ASP A 269 -12.80 18.58 16.50
C ASP A 269 -11.66 19.54 16.84
N ASN A 270 -10.47 18.99 17.15
CA ASN A 270 -9.29 19.76 17.51
C ASN A 270 -8.43 20.14 16.30
N TYR A 271 -8.49 19.33 15.21
CA TYR A 271 -7.67 19.51 14.04
C TYR A 271 -8.32 20.43 12.99
N ASN A 272 -7.75 21.63 12.81
CA ASN A 272 -8.27 22.59 11.83
C ASN A 272 -7.77 22.27 10.41
N VAL A 273 -8.71 22.02 9.50
CA VAL A 273 -8.42 21.74 8.07
C VAL A 273 -8.73 22.91 7.14
N ASP A 274 -9.25 24.03 7.64
CA ASP A 274 -9.64 25.18 6.81
C ASP A 274 -8.48 25.74 5.97
N MET A 275 -7.30 25.81 6.59
CA MET A 275 -6.05 26.25 5.94
C MET A 275 -5.73 25.41 4.69
N TYR A 276 -6.02 24.12 4.73
CA TYR A 276 -5.76 23.17 3.65
C TYR A 276 -6.92 23.01 2.67
N LYS A 277 -8.07 23.64 2.96
CA LYS A 277 -9.35 23.40 2.25
C LYS A 277 -9.69 21.92 2.16
N ALA A 278 -9.29 21.16 3.16
CA ALA A 278 -9.49 19.73 3.23
C ALA A 278 -10.86 19.41 3.88
N LYS A 279 -11.33 18.18 3.68
CA LYS A 279 -12.54 17.66 4.30
C LYS A 279 -12.20 16.51 5.24
N LYS A 280 -12.96 16.40 6.32
CA LYS A 280 -12.83 15.36 7.34
C LYS A 280 -14.01 14.43 7.34
N PHE A 281 -13.74 13.13 7.38
CA PHE A 281 -14.74 12.08 7.46
C PHE A 281 -14.35 11.06 8.52
N ILE A 282 -15.36 10.47 9.14
CA ILE A 282 -15.23 9.26 9.93
C ILE A 282 -15.73 8.11 9.09
N VAL A 283 -15.01 7.00 9.12
CA VAL A 283 -15.37 5.78 8.41
C VAL A 283 -15.36 4.61 9.37
N ILE A 284 -16.51 3.95 9.50
CA ILE A 284 -16.64 2.69 10.24
C ILE A 284 -16.88 1.59 9.21
N THR A 285 -16.08 0.55 9.24
CA THR A 285 -16.19 -0.55 8.27
C THR A 285 -15.86 -1.90 8.92
N ASP A 286 -16.50 -2.94 8.41
CA ASP A 286 -16.13 -4.31 8.75
C ASP A 286 -14.81 -4.73 8.08
N ALA A 287 -14.19 -5.78 8.63
CA ALA A 287 -12.89 -6.23 8.14
C ALA A 287 -13.01 -6.94 6.81
N ASN A 288 -12.57 -6.26 5.76
CA ASN A 288 -12.29 -6.89 4.47
C ASN A 288 -10.89 -6.48 4.00
N PRO A 289 -9.96 -7.44 3.74
CA PRO A 289 -8.61 -7.13 3.25
C PRO A 289 -8.59 -6.36 1.92
N LEU A 290 -9.66 -6.47 1.14
CA LEU A 290 -9.77 -5.84 -0.19
C LEU A 290 -10.54 -4.51 -0.17
N GLY A 291 -11.16 -4.14 0.96
CA GLY A 291 -12.06 -2.99 1.06
C GLY A 291 -13.28 -3.11 0.15
N GLN A 292 -13.94 -1.99 -0.13
CA GLN A 292 -15.12 -1.93 -1.04
C GLN A 292 -14.74 -1.82 -2.53
N ASN A 293 -13.45 -1.87 -2.88
CA ASN A 293 -13.02 -1.62 -4.24
C ASN A 293 -13.23 -2.86 -5.13
N ASN A 294 -14.25 -2.81 -5.97
CA ASN A 294 -14.62 -3.87 -6.93
C ASN A 294 -13.78 -3.84 -8.22
N PHE A 295 -12.96 -2.80 -8.43
CA PHE A 295 -12.28 -2.59 -9.71
C PHE A 295 -11.41 -3.79 -10.12
N LEU A 296 -10.60 -4.31 -9.19
CA LEU A 296 -9.72 -5.44 -9.48
C LEU A 296 -10.50 -6.73 -9.80
N GLY A 297 -11.60 -6.96 -9.08
CA GLY A 297 -12.49 -8.09 -9.35
C GLY A 297 -13.10 -8.02 -10.75
N TRP A 298 -13.65 -6.87 -11.14
CA TRP A 298 -14.20 -6.66 -12.48
C TRP A 298 -13.14 -6.70 -13.58
N LEU A 299 -11.92 -6.19 -13.31
CA LEU A 299 -10.80 -6.29 -14.24
C LEU A 299 -10.45 -7.76 -14.54
N LEU A 300 -10.37 -8.59 -13.50
CA LEU A 300 -10.11 -10.02 -13.66
C LEU A 300 -11.22 -10.72 -14.44
N VAL A 301 -12.47 -10.41 -14.17
CA VAL A 301 -13.61 -10.96 -14.95
C VAL A 301 -13.52 -10.53 -16.41
N ALA A 302 -13.20 -9.28 -16.70
CA ALA A 302 -13.01 -8.79 -18.06
C ALA A 302 -11.87 -9.54 -18.81
N ILE A 303 -10.75 -9.81 -18.12
CA ILE A 303 -9.66 -10.66 -18.64
C ILE A 303 -10.17 -12.07 -18.94
N GLY A 304 -10.98 -12.65 -18.05
CA GLY A 304 -11.60 -13.95 -18.25
C GLY A 304 -12.50 -13.99 -19.51
N ILE A 305 -13.33 -12.96 -19.71
CA ILE A 305 -14.15 -12.81 -20.91
C ILE A 305 -13.27 -12.72 -22.16
N TYR A 306 -12.22 -11.91 -22.14
CA TYR A 306 -11.27 -11.81 -23.23
C TYR A 306 -10.64 -13.17 -23.57
N CYS A 307 -10.14 -13.90 -22.57
CA CYS A 307 -9.57 -15.24 -22.77
C CYS A 307 -10.59 -16.22 -23.39
N SER A 308 -11.86 -16.15 -23.00
CA SER A 308 -12.92 -16.98 -23.55
C SER A 308 -13.16 -16.71 -25.05
N LEU A 309 -13.14 -15.43 -25.44
CA LEU A 309 -13.26 -15.03 -26.85
C LEU A 309 -12.07 -15.52 -27.68
N VAL A 310 -10.84 -15.40 -27.14
CA VAL A 310 -9.62 -15.92 -27.80
C VAL A 310 -9.72 -17.43 -27.98
N ILE A 311 -10.16 -18.19 -26.97
CA ILE A 311 -10.36 -19.63 -27.05
C ILE A 311 -11.36 -19.97 -28.18
N LEU A 312 -12.46 -19.25 -28.23
CA LEU A 312 -13.50 -19.45 -29.27
C LEU A 312 -12.92 -19.23 -30.68
N VAL A 313 -12.18 -18.13 -30.89
CA VAL A 313 -11.54 -17.86 -32.19
C VAL A 313 -10.54 -18.95 -32.54
N LEU A 314 -9.65 -19.35 -31.63
CA LEU A 314 -8.67 -20.40 -31.86
C LEU A 314 -9.35 -21.76 -32.15
N TRP A 315 -10.48 -22.03 -31.53
CA TRP A 315 -11.26 -23.25 -31.77
C TRP A 315 -11.88 -23.26 -33.15
N VAL A 316 -12.47 -22.15 -33.61
CA VAL A 316 -13.00 -21.99 -34.98
C VAL A 316 -11.89 -22.18 -36.03
N ILE A 317 -10.71 -21.55 -35.82
CA ILE A 317 -9.55 -21.72 -36.72
C ILE A 317 -9.14 -23.20 -36.77
N LYS A 318 -9.12 -23.90 -35.64
CA LYS A 318 -8.79 -25.33 -35.59
C LYS A 318 -9.79 -26.20 -36.35
N LEU A 319 -11.07 -25.88 -36.27
CA LEU A 319 -12.13 -26.60 -37.02
C LEU A 319 -11.99 -26.36 -38.53
N SER A 320 -11.84 -25.10 -38.96
CA SER A 320 -11.67 -24.73 -40.37
C SER A 320 -10.42 -25.37 -41.00
N ASN A 321 -9.31 -25.46 -40.26
CA ASN A 321 -8.12 -26.14 -40.78
C ASN A 321 -8.30 -27.67 -40.89
N LYS A 322 -9.14 -28.28 -40.03
CA LYS A 322 -9.49 -29.70 -40.20
C LYS A 322 -10.33 -29.96 -41.46
N GLU A 323 -11.28 -29.10 -41.76
CA GLU A 323 -12.09 -29.20 -42.97
C GLU A 323 -11.25 -29.07 -44.24
N LYS A 324 -10.29 -28.12 -44.27
CA LYS A 324 -9.36 -27.97 -45.40
C LYS A 324 -8.46 -29.19 -45.62
N ILE A 325 -8.00 -29.85 -44.56
CA ILE A 325 -7.21 -31.09 -44.65
C ILE A 325 -8.05 -32.24 -45.14
N PHE A 326 -9.34 -32.30 -44.79
CA PHE A 326 -10.26 -33.34 -45.24
C PHE A 326 -10.58 -33.19 -46.74
N GLN A 327 -10.75 -31.94 -47.22
CA GLN A 327 -10.98 -31.62 -48.63
C GLN A 327 -9.75 -31.83 -49.55
N LEU A 328 -8.53 -31.83 -48.97
CA LEU A 328 -7.29 -32.09 -49.72
C LEU A 328 -6.96 -33.60 -49.85
N ASN A 329 -7.67 -34.45 -49.12
CA ASN A 329 -7.51 -35.91 -49.15
C ASN A 329 -8.66 -36.64 -49.91
N GLU A 330 -9.63 -35.92 -50.48
CA GLU A 330 -10.57 -36.37 -51.50
C GLU A 330 -10.05 -36.02 -52.93
#